data_772abc1b2eeba3f0cb33c2017bc7d315
#
_entry.id   772abc1b2eeba3f0cb33c2017bc7d315
#
_cell.length_a   1.000
_cell.length_b   1.000
_cell.length_c   1.000
_cell.angle_alpha   90.00
_cell.angle_beta   90.00
_cell.angle_gamma   90.00
#
_symmetry.space_group_name_H-M   'P 1'
#
loop_
_entity.id
_entity.type
_entity.pdbx_description
1 polymer ?
#
loop_
_entity_poly.entity_id
_entity_poly.type
_entity_poly.pdbx_seq_one_letter_code
_entity_poly.pdbx_strand_id
1 'polypeptide(L)'
;MRPLLIQLFILFSFSFLTSCSKNNGQVINSDIKQVININTGDILKVNLGNFGDEEGAGIFKNPVHAKISKTYHQLNSSSIIYEYSPFDKFVGKDTVTLLLNRGSDGTQSGVIDTTKICIVVN
;
A
#
# COMPACT_ATOMS: atom_id res chain seq x y z
N MET A 1 34.17 -61.21 28.10
CA MET A 1 34.77 -60.22 27.22
C MET A 1 33.67 -59.36 26.61
N ARG A 2 33.60 -58.12 27.00
CA ARG A 2 32.55 -57.19 26.52
C ARG A 2 33.15 -56.35 25.40
N PRO A 3 32.57 -56.30 24.22
CA PRO A 3 32.91 -55.26 23.25
C PRO A 3 32.13 -53.99 23.59
N LEU A 4 32.88 -52.94 23.79
CA LEU A 4 32.39 -51.58 23.93
C LEU A 4 31.68 -51.17 22.63
N LEU A 5 30.38 -51.01 22.73
CA LEU A 5 29.58 -50.30 21.71
C LEU A 5 29.87 -48.81 21.85
N ILE A 6 30.76 -48.36 21.01
CA ILE A 6 30.95 -46.94 20.78
C ILE A 6 29.75 -46.46 20.00
N GLN A 7 28.75 -45.90 20.70
CA GLN A 7 27.67 -45.14 20.08
C GLN A 7 28.26 -43.83 19.57
N LEU A 8 28.60 -43.84 18.30
CA LEU A 8 28.89 -42.62 17.58
C LEU A 8 27.62 -41.85 17.42
N PHE A 9 27.34 -40.95 18.39
CA PHE A 9 26.29 -39.98 18.25
C PHE A 9 26.73 -38.97 17.19
N ILE A 10 26.36 -39.24 15.95
CA ILE A 10 26.41 -38.26 14.87
C ILE A 10 25.37 -37.20 15.22
N LEU A 11 25.77 -36.16 15.90
CA LEU A 11 25.05 -34.91 16.02
C LEU A 11 24.91 -34.33 14.60
N PHE A 12 23.83 -34.70 13.92
CA PHE A 12 23.43 -34.03 12.72
C PHE A 12 22.95 -32.65 13.08
N SER A 13 23.93 -31.75 13.19
CA SER A 13 23.69 -30.32 13.34
C SER A 13 22.99 -29.83 12.08
N PHE A 14 21.68 -29.87 12.11
CA PHE A 14 20.83 -29.26 11.08
C PHE A 14 20.96 -27.74 11.24
N SER A 15 22.00 -27.21 10.61
CA SER A 15 22.14 -25.76 10.46
C SER A 15 20.97 -25.29 9.59
N PHE A 16 19.90 -24.85 10.24
CA PHE A 16 18.89 -24.03 9.60
C PHE A 16 19.56 -22.74 9.18
N LEU A 17 20.01 -22.70 7.93
CA LEU A 17 20.29 -21.44 7.28
C LEU A 17 18.95 -20.72 7.16
N THR A 18 18.61 -19.98 8.18
CA THR A 18 17.62 -18.92 8.05
C THR A 18 18.19 -17.91 7.06
N SER A 19 17.89 -18.14 5.79
CA SER A 19 18.06 -17.13 4.77
C SER A 19 17.14 -15.98 5.15
N CYS A 20 17.67 -15.05 5.91
CA CYS A 20 17.05 -13.77 6.11
C CYS A 20 17.16 -13.05 4.76
N SER A 21 16.16 -13.26 3.91
CA SER A 21 15.94 -12.41 2.78
C SER A 21 15.75 -11.02 3.34
N LYS A 22 16.76 -10.18 3.19
CA LYS A 22 16.62 -8.74 3.36
C LYS A 22 15.69 -8.28 2.24
N ASN A 23 14.40 -8.45 2.45
CA ASN A 23 13.45 -7.61 1.79
C ASN A 23 13.79 -6.21 2.31
N ASN A 24 14.39 -5.40 1.45
CA ASN A 24 14.39 -3.97 1.61
C ASN A 24 12.93 -3.53 1.45
N GLY A 25 12.09 -3.97 2.38
CA GLY A 25 10.74 -3.49 2.53
C GLY A 25 10.87 -2.03 2.93
N GLN A 26 10.64 -1.14 2.00
CA GLN A 26 10.38 0.24 2.35
C GLN A 26 9.27 0.20 3.40
N VAL A 27 9.56 0.81 4.55
CA VAL A 27 8.56 0.96 5.61
C VAL A 27 7.47 1.86 5.04
N ILE A 28 6.39 1.21 4.60
CA ILE A 28 5.21 1.92 4.13
C ILE A 28 4.55 2.52 5.36
N ASN A 29 4.75 3.81 5.56
CA ASN A 29 4.09 4.54 6.63
C ASN A 29 2.59 4.67 6.28
N SER A 30 1.77 3.81 6.86
CA SER A 30 0.35 3.68 6.54
C SER A 30 -0.56 4.47 7.50
N ASP A 31 -0.04 5.50 8.12
CA ASP A 31 -0.84 6.34 9.01
C ASP A 31 -1.94 7.10 8.24
N ILE A 32 -3.10 7.26 8.88
CA ILE A 32 -4.19 8.04 8.29
C ILE A 32 -3.74 9.49 8.20
N LYS A 33 -3.54 9.97 6.97
CA LYS A 33 -3.11 11.35 6.71
C LYS A 33 -4.28 12.32 6.52
N GLN A 34 -5.47 11.79 6.20
CA GLN A 34 -6.64 12.63 5.93
C GLN A 34 -7.94 11.92 6.31
N VAL A 35 -8.88 12.67 6.90
CA VAL A 35 -10.26 12.24 7.15
C VAL A 35 -11.18 13.16 6.36
N ILE A 36 -12.07 12.60 5.55
CA ILE A 36 -13.00 13.34 4.70
C ILE A 36 -14.42 12.87 5.00
N ASN A 37 -15.32 13.82 5.20
CA ASN A 37 -16.74 13.55 5.38
C ASN A 37 -17.48 13.83 4.07
N ILE A 38 -18.34 12.91 3.68
CA ILE A 38 -19.24 13.04 2.53
C ILE A 38 -20.63 12.54 2.92
N ASN A 39 -21.64 12.86 2.11
CA ASN A 39 -22.98 12.28 2.28
C ASN A 39 -23.17 11.06 1.38
N THR A 40 -24.13 10.23 1.74
CA THR A 40 -24.59 9.12 0.89
C THR A 40 -25.00 9.65 -0.49
N GLY A 41 -24.44 9.05 -1.55
CA GLY A 41 -24.68 9.47 -2.94
C GLY A 41 -23.70 10.50 -3.48
N ASP A 42 -22.86 11.09 -2.65
CA ASP A 42 -21.81 12.00 -3.10
C ASP A 42 -20.69 11.26 -3.83
N ILE A 43 -20.01 11.98 -4.73
CA ILE A 43 -18.78 11.55 -5.37
C ILE A 43 -17.62 12.38 -4.79
N LEU A 44 -16.70 11.73 -4.11
CA LEU A 44 -15.49 12.35 -3.61
C LEU A 44 -14.44 12.37 -4.71
N LYS A 45 -13.78 13.54 -4.89
CA LYS A 45 -12.61 13.69 -5.74
C LYS A 45 -11.48 14.33 -4.95
N VAL A 46 -10.36 13.64 -4.84
CA VAL A 46 -9.18 14.11 -4.12
C VAL A 46 -8.05 14.31 -5.12
N ASN A 47 -7.52 15.52 -5.17
CA ASN A 47 -6.34 15.82 -5.97
C ASN A 47 -5.09 15.35 -5.20
N LEU A 48 -4.37 14.40 -5.79
CA LEU A 48 -3.16 13.82 -5.22
C LEU A 48 -1.90 14.62 -5.53
N GLY A 49 -2.04 15.67 -6.33
CA GLY A 49 -0.95 16.54 -6.77
C GLY A 49 -0.52 16.28 -8.20
N ASN A 50 0.53 16.99 -8.61
CA ASN A 50 1.11 16.87 -9.94
C ASN A 50 2.16 15.76 -9.96
N PHE A 51 2.20 15.04 -11.07
CA PHE A 51 3.12 13.93 -11.31
C PHE A 51 3.82 14.13 -12.65
N GLY A 52 5.10 13.82 -12.70
CA GLY A 52 5.90 13.83 -13.93
C GLY A 52 5.64 12.61 -14.82
N ASP A 53 6.35 12.54 -15.93
CA ASP A 53 6.15 11.49 -16.95
C ASP A 53 6.42 10.07 -16.43
N GLU A 54 7.36 9.92 -15.50
CA GLU A 54 7.70 8.63 -14.88
C GLU A 54 7.09 8.47 -13.48
N GLU A 55 6.22 9.37 -13.09
CA GLU A 55 5.56 9.41 -11.80
C GLU A 55 4.12 8.93 -11.91
N GLY A 56 3.52 8.58 -10.76
CA GLY A 56 2.13 8.15 -10.77
C GLY A 56 1.55 7.93 -9.39
N ALA A 57 0.26 7.71 -9.37
CA ALA A 57 -0.47 7.29 -8.19
C ALA A 57 -1.43 6.16 -8.53
N GLY A 58 -1.54 5.21 -7.62
CA GLY A 58 -2.43 4.06 -7.76
C GLY A 58 -3.08 3.68 -6.43
N ILE A 59 -3.98 2.74 -6.49
CA ILE A 59 -4.62 2.20 -5.29
C ILE A 59 -3.82 1.00 -4.81
N PHE A 60 -3.25 1.10 -3.61
CA PHE A 60 -2.57 0.00 -2.95
C PHE A 60 -3.56 -0.92 -2.22
N LYS A 61 -4.53 -0.32 -1.51
CA LYS A 61 -5.61 -1.06 -0.86
C LYS A 61 -6.93 -0.37 -1.12
N ASN A 62 -7.85 -1.10 -1.76
CA ASN A 62 -9.18 -0.61 -2.05
C ASN A 62 -10.02 -0.42 -0.79
N PRO A 63 -10.93 0.55 -0.79
CA PRO A 63 -12.01 0.63 0.19
C PRO A 63 -12.97 -0.55 0.00
N VAL A 64 -13.69 -0.91 1.06
CA VAL A 64 -14.55 -2.09 1.09
C VAL A 64 -15.95 -1.80 0.56
N HIS A 65 -16.42 -0.56 0.73
CA HIS A 65 -17.81 -0.17 0.44
C HIS A 65 -17.92 0.79 -0.75
N ALA A 66 -16.97 0.70 -1.69
CA ALA A 66 -16.92 1.57 -2.85
C ALA A 66 -17.64 0.99 -4.06
N LYS A 67 -18.56 1.75 -4.63
CA LYS A 67 -19.09 1.55 -5.98
C LYS A 67 -18.11 2.02 -7.04
N ILE A 68 -17.41 3.13 -6.75
CA ILE A 68 -16.33 3.68 -7.57
C ILE A 68 -15.11 3.87 -6.66
N SER A 69 -13.96 3.35 -7.09
CA SER A 69 -12.66 3.62 -6.48
C SER A 69 -11.61 3.53 -7.57
N LYS A 70 -11.11 4.67 -8.02
CA LYS A 70 -10.15 4.74 -9.13
C LYS A 70 -9.28 5.97 -9.06
N THR A 71 -8.10 5.88 -9.67
CA THR A 71 -7.23 7.03 -9.96
C THR A 71 -7.22 7.31 -11.46
N TYR A 72 -7.11 8.58 -11.83
CA TYR A 72 -6.97 8.99 -13.23
C TYR A 72 -6.26 10.34 -13.34
N HIS A 73 -5.63 10.57 -14.48
CA HIS A 73 -5.08 11.88 -14.80
C HIS A 73 -6.20 12.88 -15.10
N GLN A 74 -6.09 14.06 -14.49
CA GLN A 74 -6.98 15.15 -14.83
C GLN A 74 -6.69 15.62 -16.25
N LEU A 75 -7.75 15.87 -17.03
CA LEU A 75 -7.60 16.32 -18.41
C LEU A 75 -6.81 17.64 -18.49
N ASN A 76 -5.85 17.70 -19.41
CA ASN A 76 -4.95 18.85 -19.62
C ASN A 76 -4.15 19.28 -18.37
N SER A 77 -3.84 18.33 -17.50
CA SER A 77 -3.11 18.58 -16.26
C SER A 77 -2.21 17.38 -15.94
N SER A 78 -1.10 17.64 -15.25
CA SER A 78 -0.27 16.58 -14.66
C SER A 78 -0.82 16.03 -13.34
N SER A 79 -1.95 16.57 -12.87
CA SER A 79 -2.58 16.14 -11.62
C SER A 79 -3.22 14.76 -11.75
N ILE A 80 -3.09 13.95 -10.71
CA ILE A 80 -3.82 12.70 -10.56
C ILE A 80 -4.93 12.89 -9.54
N ILE A 81 -6.13 12.46 -9.91
CA ILE A 81 -7.33 12.51 -9.07
C ILE A 81 -7.65 11.10 -8.59
N TYR A 82 -7.91 10.97 -7.30
CA TYR A 82 -8.60 9.81 -6.75
C TYR A 82 -10.10 10.09 -6.67
N GLU A 83 -10.91 9.20 -7.23
CA GLU A 83 -12.37 9.29 -7.21
C GLU A 83 -12.96 8.12 -6.45
N TYR A 84 -13.88 8.44 -5.54
CA TYR A 84 -14.58 7.48 -4.71
C TYR A 84 -16.08 7.79 -4.70
N SER A 85 -16.89 6.76 -4.81
CA SER A 85 -18.32 6.80 -4.53
C SER A 85 -18.70 5.57 -3.71
N PRO A 86 -19.41 5.72 -2.60
CA PRO A 86 -19.86 4.57 -1.81
C PRO A 86 -20.93 3.76 -2.54
N PHE A 87 -21.16 2.52 -2.10
CA PHE A 87 -22.36 1.79 -2.45
C PHE A 87 -23.62 2.55 -2.01
N ASP A 88 -24.70 2.36 -2.74
CA ASP A 88 -25.98 2.99 -2.44
C ASP A 88 -26.41 2.66 -1.00
N LYS A 89 -26.82 3.68 -0.25
CA LYS A 89 -27.27 3.58 1.16
C LYS A 89 -26.16 3.20 2.18
N PHE A 90 -24.90 3.10 1.77
CA PHE A 90 -23.83 2.89 2.73
C PHE A 90 -23.64 4.12 3.61
N VAL A 91 -23.61 3.90 4.92
CA VAL A 91 -23.27 4.89 5.95
C VAL A 91 -22.20 4.26 6.84
N GLY A 92 -21.15 5.00 7.15
CA GLY A 92 -20.06 4.51 7.99
C GLY A 92 -18.69 4.97 7.52
N LYS A 93 -17.67 4.25 7.95
CA LYS A 93 -16.27 4.56 7.60
C LYS A 93 -15.76 3.59 6.56
N ASP A 94 -15.08 4.13 5.57
CA ASP A 94 -14.32 3.39 4.60
C ASP A 94 -12.89 3.92 4.53
N THR A 95 -11.95 3.14 4.03
CA THR A 95 -10.55 3.54 4.01
C THR A 95 -9.90 3.08 2.73
N VAL A 96 -9.22 3.99 2.06
CA VAL A 96 -8.36 3.70 0.92
C VAL A 96 -6.90 3.95 1.29
N THR A 97 -6.00 3.11 0.78
CA THR A 97 -4.56 3.37 0.82
C THR A 97 -4.08 3.56 -0.61
N LEU A 98 -3.49 4.71 -0.87
CA LEU A 98 -2.96 5.09 -2.17
C LEU A 98 -1.43 4.96 -2.16
N LEU A 99 -0.88 4.52 -3.28
CA LEU A 99 0.55 4.46 -3.53
C LEU A 99 0.92 5.65 -4.42
N LEU A 100 1.89 6.43 -4.00
CA LEU A 100 2.42 7.57 -4.73
C LEU A 100 3.84 7.27 -5.17
N ASN A 101 4.09 7.20 -6.47
CA ASN A 101 5.43 7.05 -7.03
C ASN A 101 5.90 8.42 -7.54
N ARG A 102 6.95 8.97 -6.93
CA ARG A 102 7.52 10.28 -7.26
C ARG A 102 8.71 10.19 -8.23
N GLY A 103 8.82 9.09 -8.96
CA GLY A 103 9.87 8.93 -9.95
C GLY A 103 11.27 8.78 -9.35
N SER A 104 12.27 8.70 -10.22
CA SER A 104 13.68 8.69 -9.84
C SER A 104 14.40 9.83 -10.56
N ASP A 105 15.43 10.38 -9.93
CA ASP A 105 16.30 11.40 -10.55
C ASP A 105 17.41 10.78 -11.42
N GLY A 106 17.34 9.47 -11.65
CA GLY A 106 18.35 8.70 -12.40
C GLY A 106 19.54 8.26 -11.53
N THR A 107 19.68 8.76 -10.32
CA THR A 107 20.76 8.40 -9.38
C THR A 107 20.28 7.53 -8.24
N GLN A 108 19.01 7.62 -7.89
CA GLN A 108 18.37 6.86 -6.83
C GLN A 108 17.03 6.24 -7.30
N SER A 109 16.65 5.15 -6.67
CA SER A 109 15.31 4.58 -6.86
C SER A 109 14.25 5.62 -6.54
N GLY A 110 13.16 5.62 -7.30
CA GLY A 110 12.04 6.53 -7.05
C GLY A 110 11.49 6.41 -5.63
N VAL A 111 11.04 7.52 -5.11
CA VAL A 111 10.39 7.56 -3.79
C VAL A 111 8.97 7.00 -3.92
N ILE A 112 8.73 5.90 -3.23
CA ILE A 112 7.39 5.34 -3.10
C ILE A 112 6.86 5.73 -1.72
N ASP A 113 5.80 6.50 -1.70
CA ASP A 113 5.07 6.89 -0.49
C ASP A 113 3.66 6.32 -0.51
N THR A 114 3.06 6.19 0.65
CA THR A 114 1.65 5.82 0.77
C THR A 114 0.90 6.87 1.55
N THR A 115 -0.32 7.11 1.13
CA THR A 115 -1.26 7.94 1.88
C THR A 115 -2.54 7.16 2.16
N LYS A 116 -3.02 7.25 3.39
CA LYS A 116 -4.26 6.63 3.81
C LYS A 116 -5.33 7.69 4.03
N ILE A 117 -6.46 7.53 3.37
CA ILE A 117 -7.62 8.40 3.50
C ILE A 117 -8.74 7.62 4.17
N CYS A 118 -9.24 8.14 5.28
CA CYS A 118 -10.46 7.65 5.92
C CYS A 118 -11.64 8.50 5.42
N ILE A 119 -12.64 7.84 4.85
CA ILE A 119 -13.84 8.46 4.29
C ILE A 119 -14.99 8.13 5.22
N VAL A 120 -15.64 9.16 5.75
CA VAL A 120 -16.82 9.02 6.60
C VAL A 120 -18.04 9.40 5.77
N VAL A 121 -18.90 8.42 5.55
CA VAL A 121 -20.14 8.59 4.79
C VAL A 121 -21.32 8.74 5.77
N ASN A 122 -22.05 9.84 5.68
CA ASN A 122 -23.19 10.21 6.53
C ASN A 122 -24.52 10.02 5.83
#